data_e88de6b3d7b4fea2f439cc3c45b01222
#
_entry.id   e88de6b3d7b4fea2f439cc3c45b01222
#
_cell.length_a   1.000
_cell.length_b   1.000
_cell.length_c   1.000
_cell.angle_alpha   90.00
_cell.angle_beta   90.00
_cell.angle_gamma   90.00
#
_symmetry.space_group_name_H-M   'P 1'
#
loop_
_entity.id
_entity.type
_entity.pdbx_description
1 polymer ?
#
loop_
_entity_poly.entity_id
_entity_poly.type
_entity_poly.pdbx_seq_one_letter_code
_entity_poly.pdbx_strand_id
1 'polypeptide(L)'
;MCDKDVPYGDERSLDVTSDTPLLDAPVNRCLRERSSLVCSGKTIVCVLTAVSAWSLWNCMDNKLFLIESHFRRASQNSIPTPLVEAARAQCRLKDARAGPPPMFDTRKENDRVLPGISATVVRNATVWTGDEVLHEIDVILDHGLIVDMRSADRTYSYDNAQVLDAAGRWLTPGIVDMHSHLGVGPMPAMQASMDENSKQGPVRPMLRSIDSFNEHDHNLRSVLSGGITTTLVLPGSLDNIGGEAFPIKLGRLAGRAPSERVIDVPLSLIHIS
;
A
#
# COMPACT_ATOMS: atom_id res chain seq x y z
N MET A 1 23.72 -21.39 -25.01
CA MET A 1 22.73 -22.14 -25.78
C MET A 1 21.47 -22.09 -24.99
N CYS A 2 20.67 -21.05 -25.22
CA CYS A 2 19.36 -20.86 -24.58
C CYS A 2 18.33 -21.47 -25.52
N ASP A 3 17.63 -22.46 -25.04
CA ASP A 3 16.52 -23.04 -25.75
C ASP A 3 15.30 -22.13 -25.51
N LYS A 4 14.82 -21.56 -26.61
CA LYS A 4 13.55 -20.86 -26.72
C LYS A 4 12.54 -21.94 -27.09
N ASP A 5 11.40 -21.96 -26.39
CA ASP A 5 10.10 -22.38 -26.86
C ASP A 5 9.28 -22.99 -25.72
N VAL A 6 8.64 -22.09 -24.95
CA VAL A 6 7.44 -22.46 -24.21
C VAL A 6 6.30 -21.62 -24.81
N PRO A 7 5.28 -22.24 -25.42
CA PRO A 7 4.17 -21.50 -25.99
C PRO A 7 3.31 -20.91 -24.89
N TYR A 8 3.12 -19.63 -24.98
CA TYR A 8 2.15 -18.85 -24.23
C TYR A 8 0.75 -19.35 -24.58
N GLY A 9 0.07 -19.97 -23.63
CA GLY A 9 -1.26 -20.52 -23.81
C GLY A 9 -2.30 -19.41 -23.96
N ASP A 10 -3.07 -19.63 -24.96
CA ASP A 10 -4.28 -19.01 -25.46
C ASP A 10 -5.09 -18.21 -24.42
N GLU A 11 -5.17 -16.90 -24.63
CA GLU A 11 -6.13 -16.03 -24.00
C GLU A 11 -7.54 -16.41 -24.46
N ARG A 12 -8.23 -17.23 -23.71
CA ARG A 12 -9.67 -17.34 -23.85
C ARG A 12 -10.28 -16.04 -23.35
N SER A 13 -10.68 -15.20 -24.29
CA SER A 13 -11.62 -14.12 -24.08
C SER A 13 -12.85 -14.67 -23.35
N LEU A 14 -12.99 -14.32 -22.10
CA LEU A 14 -14.25 -14.45 -21.38
C LEU A 14 -15.18 -13.38 -21.96
N ASP A 15 -16.04 -13.82 -22.91
CA ASP A 15 -17.23 -13.10 -23.26
C ASP A 15 -18.05 -12.89 -21.99
N VAL A 16 -17.96 -11.71 -21.43
CA VAL A 16 -18.87 -11.23 -20.40
C VAL A 16 -20.16 -10.86 -21.14
N THR A 17 -21.00 -11.86 -21.38
CA THR A 17 -22.42 -11.59 -21.66
C THR A 17 -22.99 -10.96 -20.40
N SER A 18 -23.18 -9.67 -20.49
CA SER A 18 -23.89 -8.85 -19.50
C SER A 18 -25.38 -9.18 -19.55
N ASP A 19 -25.80 -10.26 -18.92
CA ASP A 19 -27.18 -10.47 -18.52
C ASP A 19 -27.38 -10.02 -17.07
N THR A 20 -27.25 -8.72 -16.86
CA THR A 20 -27.98 -8.06 -15.78
C THR A 20 -29.31 -7.57 -16.37
N PRO A 21 -30.46 -8.01 -15.85
CA PRO A 21 -31.69 -7.43 -16.25
C PRO A 21 -31.69 -5.96 -15.84
N LEU A 22 -31.54 -5.09 -16.82
CA LEU A 22 -31.93 -3.70 -16.70
C LEU A 22 -33.37 -3.70 -16.17
N LEU A 23 -33.55 -3.20 -14.96
CA LEU A 23 -34.83 -2.84 -14.42
C LEU A 23 -35.50 -1.90 -15.43
N ASP A 24 -36.35 -2.46 -16.25
CA ASP A 24 -37.26 -1.72 -17.10
C ASP A 24 -38.10 -0.81 -16.20
N ALA A 25 -37.64 0.41 -16.04
CA ALA A 25 -38.45 1.46 -15.50
C ALA A 25 -39.62 1.69 -16.49
N PRO A 26 -40.85 1.77 -16.01
CA PRO A 26 -42.03 1.88 -16.88
C PRO A 26 -42.14 3.29 -17.45
N VAL A 27 -41.29 3.62 -18.41
CA VAL A 27 -41.35 4.93 -19.10
C VAL A 27 -42.22 4.88 -20.36
N ASN A 28 -42.64 3.71 -20.83
CA ASN A 28 -43.35 3.57 -22.10
C ASN A 28 -44.84 3.22 -22.02
N ARG A 29 -45.51 3.46 -20.89
CA ARG A 29 -46.97 3.18 -20.79
C ARG A 29 -47.89 4.38 -20.95
N CYS A 30 -47.37 5.56 -21.27
CA CYS A 30 -48.21 6.77 -21.31
C CYS A 30 -48.75 7.17 -22.71
N LEU A 31 -48.51 6.38 -23.76
CA LEU A 31 -48.88 6.81 -25.13
C LEU A 31 -49.75 5.82 -25.91
N ARG A 32 -50.56 4.97 -25.29
CA ARG A 32 -51.46 4.09 -26.05
C ARG A 32 -52.82 3.85 -25.40
N GLU A 33 -53.62 4.91 -25.27
CA GLU A 33 -55.06 4.79 -25.27
C GLU A 33 -55.68 5.93 -26.12
N ARG A 34 -55.94 5.65 -27.37
CA ARG A 34 -56.85 6.46 -28.21
C ARG A 34 -58.23 5.96 -27.94
N SER A 35 -58.98 6.62 -27.08
CA SER A 35 -60.41 6.55 -27.06
C SER A 35 -60.96 7.74 -27.85
N SER A 36 -61.69 7.41 -28.93
CA SER A 36 -62.39 8.35 -29.80
C SER A 36 -63.61 8.98 -29.08
N LEU A 37 -63.42 10.20 -28.63
CA LEU A 37 -64.53 11.04 -28.20
C LEU A 37 -64.65 12.23 -29.19
N VAL A 38 -65.76 12.25 -29.94
CA VAL A 38 -66.07 13.35 -30.83
C VAL A 38 -66.50 14.54 -29.97
N CYS A 39 -65.64 15.53 -29.83
CA CYS A 39 -66.00 16.81 -29.23
C CYS A 39 -65.60 17.97 -30.14
N SER A 40 -66.42 19.06 -30.09
CA SER A 40 -66.22 20.31 -30.83
C SER A 40 -64.75 20.79 -30.69
N GLY A 41 -64.15 21.27 -31.80
CA GLY A 41 -62.72 21.56 -31.90
C GLY A 41 -62.08 22.44 -30.78
N LYS A 42 -62.91 23.32 -30.19
CA LYS A 42 -62.40 24.16 -29.06
C LYS A 42 -62.25 23.38 -27.74
N THR A 43 -63.14 22.40 -27.50
CA THR A 43 -63.07 21.57 -26.29
C THR A 43 -61.94 20.58 -26.37
N ILE A 44 -61.60 20.07 -27.55
CA ILE A 44 -60.46 19.14 -27.76
C ILE A 44 -59.15 19.84 -27.49
N VAL A 45 -58.96 21.10 -27.91
CA VAL A 45 -57.71 21.86 -27.66
C VAL A 45 -57.52 22.12 -26.17
N CYS A 46 -58.58 22.50 -25.44
CA CYS A 46 -58.46 22.72 -23.97
C CYS A 46 -58.16 21.45 -23.19
N VAL A 47 -58.70 20.30 -23.56
CA VAL A 47 -58.43 19.01 -22.93
C VAL A 47 -57.03 18.56 -23.24
N LEU A 48 -56.56 18.70 -24.48
CA LEU A 48 -55.19 18.33 -24.85
C LEU A 48 -54.12 19.22 -24.16
N THR A 49 -54.40 20.52 -24.01
CA THR A 49 -53.48 21.42 -23.29
C THR A 49 -53.47 21.14 -21.78
N ALA A 50 -54.61 20.82 -21.18
CA ALA A 50 -54.71 20.44 -19.77
C ALA A 50 -54.01 19.10 -19.48
N VAL A 51 -54.20 18.09 -20.35
CA VAL A 51 -53.53 16.79 -20.22
C VAL A 51 -52.02 16.89 -20.43
N SER A 52 -51.58 17.69 -21.40
CA SER A 52 -50.15 17.92 -21.60
C SER A 52 -49.49 18.68 -20.45
N ALA A 53 -50.18 19.71 -19.91
CA ALA A 53 -49.68 20.43 -18.73
C ALA A 53 -49.61 19.54 -17.48
N TRP A 54 -50.64 18.71 -17.27
CA TRP A 54 -50.68 17.75 -16.18
C TRP A 54 -49.59 16.65 -16.32
N SER A 55 -49.35 16.16 -17.52
CA SER A 55 -48.32 15.20 -17.83
C SER A 55 -46.89 15.77 -17.62
N LEU A 56 -46.70 17.05 -18.03
CA LEU A 56 -45.45 17.77 -17.80
C LEU A 56 -45.23 18.03 -16.32
N TRP A 57 -46.28 18.40 -15.58
CA TRP A 57 -46.21 18.59 -14.13
C TRP A 57 -45.81 17.30 -13.41
N ASN A 58 -46.48 16.20 -13.67
CA ASN A 58 -46.16 14.89 -13.11
C ASN A 58 -44.73 14.41 -13.49
N CYS A 59 -44.31 14.73 -14.73
CA CYS A 59 -42.94 14.39 -15.14
C CYS A 59 -41.87 15.22 -14.40
N MET A 60 -42.17 16.49 -14.14
CA MET A 60 -41.29 17.37 -13.35
C MET A 60 -41.24 16.97 -11.87
N ASP A 61 -42.41 16.67 -11.28
CA ASP A 61 -42.48 16.23 -9.88
C ASP A 61 -41.74 14.90 -9.67
N ASN A 62 -41.89 13.94 -10.57
CA ASN A 62 -41.13 12.70 -10.51
C ASN A 62 -39.62 12.89 -10.68
N LYS A 63 -39.18 13.81 -11.53
CA LYS A 63 -37.78 14.13 -11.67
C LYS A 63 -37.21 14.82 -10.42
N LEU A 64 -37.95 15.77 -9.86
CA LEU A 64 -37.60 16.44 -8.61
C LEU A 64 -37.54 15.45 -7.45
N PHE A 65 -38.50 14.54 -7.33
CA PHE A 65 -38.48 13.49 -6.32
C PHE A 65 -37.31 12.54 -6.45
N LEU A 66 -36.94 12.14 -7.68
CA LEU A 66 -35.77 11.31 -7.93
C LEU A 66 -34.45 12.04 -7.58
N ILE A 67 -34.36 13.32 -7.94
CA ILE A 67 -33.21 14.15 -7.59
C ILE A 67 -33.10 14.30 -6.06
N GLU A 68 -34.20 14.61 -5.41
CA GLU A 68 -34.23 14.76 -3.94
C GLU A 68 -33.91 13.44 -3.21
N SER A 69 -34.41 12.31 -3.73
CA SER A 69 -34.07 10.99 -3.18
C SER A 69 -32.60 10.63 -3.37
N HIS A 70 -31.99 11.01 -4.49
CA HIS A 70 -30.55 10.85 -4.70
C HIS A 70 -29.71 11.74 -3.78
N PHE A 71 -30.11 12.99 -3.59
CA PHE A 71 -29.47 13.90 -2.64
C PHE A 71 -29.60 13.42 -1.19
N ARG A 72 -30.78 12.93 -0.80
CA ARG A 72 -30.98 12.35 0.56
C ARG A 72 -30.14 11.09 0.76
N ARG A 73 -30.02 10.21 -0.25
CA ARG A 73 -29.12 9.04 -0.17
C ARG A 73 -27.65 9.42 -0.07
N ALA A 74 -27.21 10.42 -0.83
CA ALA A 74 -25.85 10.94 -0.74
C ALA A 74 -25.56 11.56 0.64
N SER A 75 -26.55 12.24 1.23
CA SER A 75 -26.44 12.82 2.59
C SER A 75 -26.43 11.75 3.69
N GLN A 76 -27.10 10.61 3.51
CA GLN A 76 -27.10 9.50 4.47
C GLN A 76 -25.79 8.70 4.50
N ASN A 77 -24.97 8.82 3.45
CA ASN A 77 -23.64 8.21 3.38
C ASN A 77 -22.52 9.19 3.77
N SER A 78 -22.84 10.29 4.44
CA SER A 78 -21.81 11.19 4.96
C SER A 78 -21.00 10.47 6.04
N ILE A 79 -19.67 10.46 5.85
CA ILE A 79 -18.76 9.93 6.86
C ILE A 79 -18.97 10.71 8.16
N PRO A 80 -19.16 10.05 9.31
CA PRO A 80 -19.33 10.74 10.58
C PRO A 80 -18.19 11.74 10.86
N THR A 81 -18.52 12.94 11.24
CA THR A 81 -17.55 14.02 11.51
C THR A 81 -16.39 13.57 12.42
N PRO A 82 -16.61 12.81 13.51
CA PRO A 82 -15.51 12.34 14.36
C PRO A 82 -14.51 11.45 13.62
N LEU A 83 -14.98 10.64 12.65
CA LEU A 83 -14.10 9.79 11.84
C LEU A 83 -13.26 10.62 10.88
N VAL A 84 -13.85 11.67 10.29
CA VAL A 84 -13.11 12.61 9.43
C VAL A 84 -12.06 13.37 10.23
N GLU A 85 -12.41 13.80 11.46
CA GLU A 85 -11.46 14.48 12.33
C GLU A 85 -10.32 13.58 12.78
N ALA A 86 -10.62 12.34 13.13
CA ALA A 86 -9.59 11.33 13.45
C ALA A 86 -8.65 11.07 12.26
N ALA A 87 -9.20 10.93 11.05
CA ALA A 87 -8.40 10.77 9.84
C ALA A 87 -7.52 12.01 9.57
N ARG A 88 -8.06 13.22 9.72
CA ARG A 88 -7.29 14.46 9.59
C ARG A 88 -6.18 14.58 10.65
N ALA A 89 -6.43 14.11 11.86
CA ALA A 89 -5.41 14.09 12.91
C ALA A 89 -4.25 13.15 12.53
N GLN A 90 -4.54 11.97 11.98
CA GLN A 90 -3.53 11.06 11.45
C GLN A 90 -2.76 11.67 10.27
N CYS A 91 -3.44 12.34 9.34
CA CYS A 91 -2.76 13.04 8.24
C CYS A 91 -1.78 14.09 8.77
N ARG A 92 -2.19 14.90 9.77
CA ARG A 92 -1.30 15.90 10.39
C ARG A 92 -0.06 15.28 11.04
N LEU A 93 -0.19 14.08 11.63
CA LEU A 93 0.96 13.35 12.18
C LEU A 93 1.93 12.90 11.08
N LYS A 94 1.41 12.52 9.89
CA LYS A 94 2.24 12.16 8.73
C LYS A 94 2.88 13.37 8.06
N ASP A 95 2.21 14.53 8.10
CA ASP A 95 2.75 15.80 7.57
C ASP A 95 3.85 16.39 8.48
N ALA A 96 3.88 16.01 9.76
CA ALA A 96 5.00 16.32 10.62
C ALA A 96 6.26 15.67 10.02
N ARG A 97 7.30 16.48 9.76
CA ARG A 97 8.57 15.97 9.21
C ARG A 97 9.04 14.80 10.08
N ALA A 98 9.07 13.62 9.47
CA ALA A 98 9.71 12.48 10.06
C ALA A 98 11.20 12.82 10.21
N GLY A 99 11.61 13.04 11.43
CA GLY A 99 13.00 13.20 11.81
C GLY A 99 13.37 12.11 12.80
N PRO A 100 14.65 11.94 13.08
CA PRO A 100 15.06 11.05 14.13
C PRO A 100 14.44 11.51 15.46
N PRO A 101 14.08 10.57 16.37
CA PRO A 101 13.55 10.94 17.68
C PRO A 101 14.56 11.81 18.45
N PRO A 102 14.11 12.68 19.38
CA PRO A 102 14.99 13.64 20.07
C PRO A 102 16.23 13.03 20.77
N MET A 103 16.14 11.74 21.13
CA MET A 103 17.24 11.00 21.79
C MET A 103 18.08 10.19 20.80
N PHE A 104 17.89 10.38 19.48
CA PHE A 104 18.54 9.56 18.47
C PHE A 104 20.07 9.60 18.57
N ASP A 105 20.63 10.80 18.73
CA ASP A 105 22.09 11.01 18.79
C ASP A 105 22.72 10.66 20.15
N THR A 106 21.89 10.47 21.17
CA THR A 106 22.36 10.20 22.54
C THR A 106 22.12 8.76 23.00
N ARG A 107 21.47 7.95 22.18
CA ARG A 107 21.22 6.55 22.51
C ARG A 107 22.52 5.76 22.55
N LYS A 108 22.61 4.84 23.50
CA LYS A 108 23.78 3.99 23.72
C LYS A 108 23.63 2.60 23.11
N GLU A 109 22.41 2.23 22.74
CA GLU A 109 22.07 0.91 22.24
C GLU A 109 20.91 1.02 21.26
N ASN A 110 20.88 0.12 20.30
CA ASN A 110 19.76 -0.02 19.38
C ASN A 110 18.73 -0.99 19.98
N ASP A 111 17.46 -0.62 19.97
CA ASP A 111 16.35 -1.43 20.51
C ASP A 111 16.26 -2.84 19.87
N ARG A 112 16.88 -3.03 18.69
CA ARG A 112 16.91 -4.30 17.95
C ARG A 112 18.19 -5.07 18.07
N VAL A 113 19.11 -4.66 18.96
CA VAL A 113 20.35 -5.40 19.17
C VAL A 113 20.05 -6.76 19.80
N LEU A 114 20.71 -7.80 19.31
CA LEU A 114 20.56 -9.13 19.90
C LEU A 114 21.49 -9.26 21.11
N PRO A 115 21.02 -9.87 22.22
CA PRO A 115 21.86 -10.14 23.38
C PRO A 115 23.09 -10.98 23.00
N GLY A 116 24.24 -10.63 23.56
CA GLY A 116 25.49 -11.41 23.40
C GLY A 116 26.19 -11.23 22.05
N ILE A 117 25.81 -10.25 21.24
CA ILE A 117 26.58 -9.89 20.05
C ILE A 117 27.83 -9.10 20.47
N SER A 118 29.00 -9.58 20.04
CA SER A 118 30.23 -8.85 20.19
C SER A 118 30.31 -7.66 19.25
N ALA A 119 31.03 -6.63 19.66
CA ALA A 119 31.39 -5.52 18.79
C ALA A 119 32.11 -6.03 17.52
N THR A 120 31.98 -5.29 16.43
CA THR A 120 32.63 -5.59 15.16
C THR A 120 33.40 -4.38 14.67
N VAL A 121 34.68 -4.57 14.32
CA VAL A 121 35.48 -3.56 13.64
C VAL A 121 35.65 -3.96 12.19
N VAL A 122 35.09 -3.17 11.28
CA VAL A 122 35.32 -3.30 9.84
C VAL A 122 36.53 -2.44 9.49
N ARG A 123 37.65 -3.07 9.21
CA ARG A 123 38.93 -2.38 8.94
C ARG A 123 39.15 -2.09 7.47
N ASN A 124 39.80 -0.98 7.22
CA ASN A 124 40.30 -0.58 5.90
C ASN A 124 39.22 -0.66 4.83
N ALA A 125 38.07 -0.03 5.10
CA ALA A 125 36.97 0.05 4.15
C ALA A 125 37.04 1.34 3.32
N THR A 126 36.49 1.29 2.11
CA THR A 126 36.04 2.46 1.36
C THR A 126 34.59 2.72 1.73
N VAL A 127 34.33 3.73 2.54
CA VAL A 127 32.99 4.00 3.10
C VAL A 127 32.27 5.04 2.27
N TRP A 128 31.05 4.72 1.83
CA TRP A 128 30.12 5.71 1.33
C TRP A 128 29.12 6.06 2.42
N THR A 129 29.10 7.33 2.84
CA THR A 129 28.24 7.79 3.94
C THR A 129 26.83 8.15 3.51
N GLY A 130 26.60 8.27 2.21
CA GLY A 130 25.39 8.86 1.61
C GLY A 130 25.70 10.21 0.93
N ASP A 131 26.69 10.93 1.45
CA ASP A 131 27.08 12.26 0.94
C ASP A 131 28.49 12.25 0.34
N GLU A 132 29.42 11.49 0.93
CA GLU A 132 30.83 11.48 0.54
C GLU A 132 31.42 10.06 0.58
N VAL A 133 32.56 9.93 -0.08
CA VAL A 133 33.36 8.70 -0.07
C VAL A 133 34.61 8.93 0.77
N LEU A 134 34.78 8.09 1.79
CA LEU A 134 35.93 8.08 2.67
C LEU A 134 36.77 6.83 2.40
N HIS A 135 38.07 6.97 2.26
CA HIS A 135 39.00 5.88 2.01
C HIS A 135 39.79 5.50 3.25
N GLU A 136 40.18 4.23 3.33
CA GLU A 136 41.01 3.69 4.42
C GLU A 136 40.37 3.99 5.80
N ILE A 137 39.11 3.63 5.98
CA ILE A 137 38.34 3.88 7.19
C ILE A 137 38.12 2.57 7.95
N ASP A 138 38.35 2.63 9.26
CA ASP A 138 37.88 1.64 10.21
C ASP A 138 36.53 2.08 10.78
N VAL A 139 35.53 1.21 10.69
CA VAL A 139 34.17 1.45 11.22
C VAL A 139 33.92 0.51 12.39
N ILE A 140 33.55 1.07 13.53
CA ILE A 140 33.29 0.32 14.77
C ILE A 140 31.79 0.23 14.97
N LEU A 141 31.31 -1.01 15.03
CA LEU A 141 29.93 -1.35 15.28
C LEU A 141 29.80 -2.00 16.65
N ASP A 142 29.06 -1.39 17.55
CA ASP A 142 28.80 -1.94 18.87
C ASP A 142 27.38 -1.59 19.34
N HIS A 143 26.77 -2.48 20.13
CA HIS A 143 25.39 -2.33 20.63
C HIS A 143 24.37 -1.98 19.54
N GLY A 144 24.60 -2.47 18.30
CA GLY A 144 23.73 -2.21 17.14
C GLY A 144 23.81 -0.77 16.60
N LEU A 145 24.86 -0.04 16.94
CA LEU A 145 25.13 1.33 16.49
C LEU A 145 26.49 1.40 15.78
N ILE A 146 26.65 2.38 14.92
CA ILE A 146 27.97 2.84 14.46
C ILE A 146 28.50 3.77 15.56
N VAL A 147 29.47 3.29 16.33
CA VAL A 147 29.99 4.05 17.48
C VAL A 147 31.14 4.95 17.11
N ASP A 148 31.87 4.59 16.04
CA ASP A 148 32.99 5.41 15.58
C ASP A 148 33.38 5.09 14.12
N MET A 149 33.90 6.10 13.42
CA MET A 149 34.56 5.98 12.13
C MET A 149 35.85 6.77 12.17
N ARG A 150 36.98 6.13 11.86
CA ARG A 150 38.30 6.74 11.93
C ARG A 150 39.20 6.26 10.80
N SER A 151 40.27 6.98 10.55
CA SER A 151 41.33 6.51 9.64
C SER A 151 41.88 5.15 10.08
N ALA A 152 42.16 4.27 9.14
CA ALA A 152 42.61 2.91 9.42
C ALA A 152 43.91 2.94 10.23
N ASP A 153 43.85 2.38 11.41
CA ASP A 153 44.98 2.25 12.33
C ASP A 153 45.12 0.79 12.78
N ARG A 154 46.15 0.11 12.29
CA ARG A 154 46.40 -1.29 12.63
C ARG A 154 46.79 -1.50 14.09
N THR A 155 47.20 -0.44 14.77
CA THR A 155 47.61 -0.49 16.18
C THR A 155 46.41 -0.40 17.13
N TYR A 156 45.29 0.11 16.64
CA TYR A 156 44.10 0.23 17.44
C TYR A 156 43.40 -1.12 17.65
N SER A 157 43.03 -1.39 18.87
CA SER A 157 42.24 -2.57 19.26
C SER A 157 40.98 -2.12 20.00
N TYR A 158 39.85 -2.68 19.64
CA TYR A 158 38.60 -2.54 20.38
C TYR A 158 38.35 -3.83 21.17
N ASP A 159 38.08 -3.69 22.45
CA ASP A 159 38.02 -4.83 23.37
C ASP A 159 36.95 -5.84 22.95
N ASN A 160 37.34 -7.11 22.88
CA ASN A 160 36.46 -8.23 22.52
C ASN A 160 35.71 -8.11 21.17
N ALA A 161 36.20 -7.28 20.26
CA ALA A 161 35.58 -7.12 18.97
C ALA A 161 35.98 -8.21 17.97
N GLN A 162 35.07 -8.60 17.12
CA GLN A 162 35.37 -9.29 15.87
C GLN A 162 35.99 -8.30 14.89
N VAL A 163 37.07 -8.70 14.24
CA VAL A 163 37.72 -7.87 13.22
C VAL A 163 37.47 -8.46 11.85
N LEU A 164 36.86 -7.64 10.97
CA LEU A 164 36.64 -7.94 9.57
C LEU A 164 37.50 -6.99 8.72
N ASP A 165 38.49 -7.52 8.02
CA ASP A 165 39.27 -6.72 7.08
C ASP A 165 38.52 -6.56 5.76
N ALA A 166 38.08 -5.34 5.46
CA ALA A 166 37.43 -5.01 4.20
C ALA A 166 38.41 -5.00 3.03
N ALA A 167 39.71 -4.89 3.28
CA ALA A 167 40.75 -4.85 2.26
C ALA A 167 40.43 -3.82 1.12
N GLY A 168 40.00 -2.63 1.50
CA GLY A 168 39.62 -1.56 0.57
C GLY A 168 38.24 -1.70 -0.09
N ARG A 169 37.46 -2.76 0.23
CA ARG A 169 36.13 -2.95 -0.32
C ARG A 169 35.16 -1.89 0.18
N TRP A 170 34.10 -1.71 -0.59
CA TRP A 170 33.02 -0.75 -0.28
C TRP A 170 32.22 -1.18 0.95
N LEU A 171 32.00 -0.23 1.83
CA LEU A 171 31.04 -0.30 2.94
C LEU A 171 30.01 0.82 2.75
N THR A 172 28.77 0.46 2.69
CA THR A 172 27.66 1.40 2.46
C THR A 172 26.60 1.22 3.52
N PRO A 173 25.74 2.23 3.75
CA PRO A 173 24.48 2.00 4.45
C PRO A 173 23.67 0.87 3.78
N GLY A 174 22.90 0.15 4.57
CA GLY A 174 22.00 -0.86 4.02
C GLY A 174 20.95 -0.24 3.11
N ILE A 175 20.69 -0.89 1.99
CA ILE A 175 19.70 -0.44 1.01
C ILE A 175 18.30 -0.49 1.62
N VAL A 176 17.50 0.54 1.34
CA VAL A 176 16.08 0.61 1.68
C VAL A 176 15.27 0.42 0.40
N ASP A 177 14.55 -0.70 0.33
CA ASP A 177 13.64 -0.99 -0.78
C ASP A 177 12.26 -0.43 -0.45
N MET A 178 11.81 0.56 -1.23
CA MET A 178 10.56 1.27 -0.99
C MET A 178 9.34 0.62 -1.64
N HIS A 179 9.50 -0.50 -2.36
CA HIS A 179 8.40 -1.19 -3.00
C HIS A 179 8.68 -2.69 -3.12
N SER A 180 8.07 -3.48 -2.25
CA SER A 180 8.31 -4.93 -2.22
C SER A 180 7.05 -5.70 -1.83
N HIS A 181 6.93 -6.91 -2.35
CA HIS A 181 5.94 -7.91 -1.91
C HIS A 181 6.59 -9.05 -1.13
N LEU A 182 7.75 -8.78 -0.55
CA LEU A 182 8.53 -9.74 0.21
C LEU A 182 7.72 -10.29 1.39
N GLY A 183 7.64 -11.60 1.53
CA GLY A 183 6.88 -12.27 2.58
C GLY A 183 5.36 -12.38 2.31
N VAL A 184 4.74 -11.48 1.52
CA VAL A 184 3.33 -11.62 1.09
C VAL A 184 3.21 -12.35 -0.25
N GLY A 185 4.27 -12.30 -1.08
CA GLY A 185 4.48 -13.12 -2.27
C GLY A 185 5.73 -14.00 -2.09
N PRO A 186 5.71 -15.03 -1.23
CA PRO A 186 6.90 -15.78 -0.85
C PRO A 186 7.43 -16.71 -1.94
N MET A 187 8.68 -17.10 -1.80
CA MET A 187 9.32 -18.09 -2.66
C MET A 187 9.56 -19.42 -1.94
N PRO A 188 9.30 -20.57 -2.59
CA PRO A 188 8.74 -20.71 -3.95
C PRO A 188 7.30 -20.19 -4.03
N ALA A 189 6.96 -19.57 -5.16
CA ALA A 189 5.62 -19.07 -5.42
C ALA A 189 4.63 -20.23 -5.54
N MET A 190 3.82 -20.42 -4.51
CA MET A 190 2.75 -21.41 -4.47
C MET A 190 1.42 -20.70 -4.21
N GLN A 191 0.37 -21.12 -4.88
CA GLN A 191 -0.94 -20.47 -4.78
C GLN A 191 -1.48 -20.40 -3.36
N ALA A 192 -1.15 -21.39 -2.53
CA ALA A 192 -1.58 -21.47 -1.12
C ALA A 192 -0.85 -20.50 -0.18
N SER A 193 0.23 -19.85 -0.63
CA SER A 193 1.04 -18.91 0.16
C SER A 193 1.14 -17.52 -0.47
N MET A 194 0.44 -17.29 -1.58
CA MET A 194 0.42 -15.99 -2.27
C MET A 194 -0.73 -15.14 -1.73
N ASP A 195 -0.42 -14.28 -0.78
CA ASP A 195 -1.38 -13.41 -0.08
C ASP A 195 -1.20 -11.93 -0.41
N GLU A 196 -0.52 -11.62 -1.51
CA GLU A 196 -0.25 -10.24 -1.90
C GLU A 196 -1.49 -9.50 -2.42
N ASN A 197 -2.44 -10.20 -3.07
CA ASN A 197 -3.60 -9.59 -3.72
C ASN A 197 -4.92 -10.14 -3.21
N SER A 198 -5.85 -9.26 -2.85
CA SER A 198 -7.23 -9.62 -2.57
C SER A 198 -8.06 -9.65 -3.85
N LYS A 199 -8.93 -10.66 -3.99
CA LYS A 199 -9.88 -10.77 -5.11
C LYS A 199 -11.30 -10.34 -4.76
N GLN A 200 -11.47 -9.65 -3.62
CA GLN A 200 -12.80 -9.33 -3.08
C GLN A 200 -13.31 -7.93 -3.47
N GLY A 201 -12.67 -7.26 -4.42
CA GLY A 201 -13.08 -5.97 -4.97
C GLY A 201 -11.99 -4.90 -4.89
N PRO A 202 -12.16 -3.80 -5.62
CA PRO A 202 -11.06 -2.86 -5.94
C PRO A 202 -10.69 -1.89 -4.82
N VAL A 203 -11.41 -1.89 -3.69
CA VAL A 203 -11.19 -0.95 -2.59
C VAL A 203 -11.09 -1.70 -1.28
N ARG A 204 -9.89 -1.82 -0.74
CA ARG A 204 -9.55 -2.63 0.44
C ARG A 204 -8.68 -1.88 1.45
N PRO A 205 -9.11 -0.74 1.96
CA PRO A 205 -8.28 0.11 2.82
C PRO A 205 -7.91 -0.54 4.16
N MET A 206 -8.62 -1.61 4.55
CA MET A 206 -8.43 -2.27 5.85
C MET A 206 -7.49 -3.48 5.78
N LEU A 207 -7.00 -3.84 4.61
CA LEU A 207 -5.99 -4.89 4.48
C LEU A 207 -4.65 -4.36 4.99
N ARG A 208 -3.89 -5.24 5.64
CA ARG A 208 -2.57 -4.92 6.17
C ARG A 208 -1.59 -5.99 5.71
N SER A 209 -0.55 -5.60 5.01
CA SER A 209 0.45 -6.54 4.52
C SER A 209 1.12 -7.35 5.62
N ILE A 210 1.22 -6.78 6.83
CA ILE A 210 1.84 -7.45 7.97
C ILE A 210 1.04 -8.68 8.45
N ASP A 211 -0.27 -8.71 8.22
CA ASP A 211 -1.13 -9.83 8.64
C ASP A 211 -0.92 -11.09 7.78
N SER A 212 -0.46 -10.92 6.55
CA SER A 212 -0.13 -12.01 5.63
C SER A 212 1.39 -12.24 5.46
N PHE A 213 2.20 -11.51 6.20
CA PHE A 213 3.65 -11.59 6.09
C PHE A 213 4.19 -12.93 6.58
N ASN A 214 4.83 -13.67 5.66
CA ASN A 214 5.49 -14.94 5.97
C ASN A 214 6.96 -14.69 6.38
N GLU A 215 7.25 -14.76 7.67
CA GLU A 215 8.62 -14.59 8.19
C GLU A 215 9.58 -15.76 7.85
N HIS A 216 9.05 -16.86 7.34
CA HIS A 216 9.82 -18.02 6.90
C HIS A 216 10.15 -17.99 5.40
N ASP A 217 9.78 -16.92 4.70
CA ASP A 217 10.11 -16.76 3.29
C ASP A 217 11.63 -16.80 3.07
N HIS A 218 12.07 -17.71 2.22
CA HIS A 218 13.49 -17.84 1.86
C HIS A 218 14.08 -16.58 1.23
N ASN A 219 13.26 -15.80 0.56
CA ASN A 219 13.69 -14.54 -0.05
C ASN A 219 14.19 -13.52 0.97
N LEU A 220 13.72 -13.55 2.20
CA LEU A 220 14.20 -12.64 3.27
C LEU A 220 15.73 -12.69 3.41
N ARG A 221 16.28 -13.90 3.38
CA ARG A 221 17.74 -14.10 3.48
C ARG A 221 18.48 -13.73 2.19
N SER A 222 17.91 -14.08 1.06
CA SER A 222 18.50 -13.77 -0.25
C SER A 222 18.60 -12.27 -0.47
N VAL A 223 17.52 -11.55 -0.19
CA VAL A 223 17.44 -10.10 -0.32
C VAL A 223 18.36 -9.40 0.68
N LEU A 224 18.42 -9.89 1.94
CA LEU A 224 19.35 -9.37 2.94
C LEU A 224 20.81 -9.59 2.51
N SER A 225 21.14 -10.74 1.94
CA SER A 225 22.50 -11.03 1.45
C SER A 225 22.90 -10.14 0.26
N GLY A 226 21.93 -9.60 -0.46
CA GLY A 226 22.12 -8.58 -1.50
C GLY A 226 22.31 -7.16 -0.96
N GLY A 227 22.27 -6.96 0.37
CA GLY A 227 22.49 -5.66 1.00
C GLY A 227 21.23 -4.86 1.29
N ILE A 228 20.04 -5.38 1.01
CA ILE A 228 18.77 -4.73 1.38
C ILE A 228 18.51 -5.06 2.85
N THR A 229 18.47 -4.04 3.70
CA THR A 229 18.29 -4.20 5.14
C THR A 229 16.91 -3.80 5.63
N THR A 230 16.22 -3.02 4.85
CA THR A 230 14.89 -2.48 5.13
C THR A 230 14.05 -2.55 3.88
N THR A 231 12.79 -2.92 4.01
CA THR A 231 11.85 -2.94 2.89
C THR A 231 10.49 -2.45 3.32
N LEU A 232 9.81 -1.74 2.42
CA LEU A 232 8.38 -1.43 2.56
C LEU A 232 7.60 -2.58 1.92
N VAL A 233 6.95 -3.39 2.76
CA VAL A 233 6.09 -4.49 2.29
C VAL A 233 4.70 -3.98 2.00
N LEU A 234 4.30 -4.09 0.75
CA LEU A 234 3.04 -3.61 0.23
C LEU A 234 2.07 -4.75 -0.06
N PRO A 235 0.75 -4.53 0.06
CA PRO A 235 -0.23 -5.32 -0.67
C PRO A 235 0.03 -5.24 -2.18
N GLY A 236 -0.43 -6.24 -2.94
CA GLY A 236 -0.30 -6.22 -4.38
C GLY A 236 -1.16 -5.14 -5.05
N SER A 237 -0.82 -4.80 -6.27
CA SER A 237 -1.40 -3.68 -7.03
C SER A 237 -2.64 -4.07 -7.86
N LEU A 238 -3.29 -5.18 -7.54
CA LEU A 238 -4.54 -5.58 -8.22
C LEU A 238 -5.71 -4.64 -7.88
N ASP A 239 -5.70 -4.07 -6.69
CA ASP A 239 -6.75 -3.20 -6.17
C ASP A 239 -6.39 -1.72 -6.31
N ASN A 240 -7.37 -0.84 -6.60
CA ASN A 240 -7.17 0.61 -6.64
C ASN A 240 -6.75 1.18 -5.28
N ILE A 241 -7.28 0.58 -4.19
CA ILE A 241 -6.85 0.83 -2.81
C ILE A 241 -6.54 -0.52 -2.21
N GLY A 242 -5.25 -0.87 -2.15
CA GLY A 242 -4.78 -2.19 -1.74
C GLY A 242 -4.69 -2.39 -0.22
N GLY A 243 -4.58 -1.33 0.55
CA GLY A 243 -4.47 -1.40 2.01
C GLY A 243 -3.23 -0.73 2.59
N GLU A 244 -2.80 -1.19 3.76
CA GLU A 244 -1.69 -0.64 4.52
C GLU A 244 -0.39 -1.40 4.25
N ALA A 245 0.69 -0.66 3.98
CA ALA A 245 2.04 -1.15 3.83
C ALA A 245 2.85 -0.92 5.11
N PHE A 246 3.81 -1.79 5.36
CA PHE A 246 4.62 -1.75 6.58
C PHE A 246 6.10 -1.72 6.25
N PRO A 247 6.85 -0.70 6.72
CA PRO A 247 8.30 -0.69 6.64
C PRO A 247 8.87 -1.64 7.70
N ILE A 248 9.67 -2.62 7.26
CA ILE A 248 10.22 -3.67 8.11
C ILE A 248 11.74 -3.77 7.99
N LYS A 249 12.39 -4.23 9.06
CA LYS A 249 13.78 -4.66 9.07
C LYS A 249 13.91 -6.13 8.70
N LEU A 250 14.86 -6.45 7.82
CA LEU A 250 15.11 -7.81 7.35
C LEU A 250 16.10 -8.57 8.25
N GLY A 251 16.88 -7.88 9.06
CA GLY A 251 17.86 -8.48 9.95
C GLY A 251 17.26 -9.47 10.95
N ARG A 252 18.13 -10.17 11.68
CA ARG A 252 17.70 -11.09 12.75
C ARG A 252 17.08 -10.28 13.89
N LEU A 253 16.05 -10.85 14.49
CA LEU A 253 15.34 -10.29 15.64
C LEU A 253 15.44 -11.27 16.81
N ALA A 254 15.29 -10.76 18.03
CA ALA A 254 15.22 -11.58 19.23
C ALA A 254 13.94 -12.41 19.29
N GLY A 255 12.82 -11.84 18.88
CA GLY A 255 11.53 -12.49 18.79
C GLY A 255 11.21 -13.02 17.38
N ARG A 256 10.00 -13.62 17.25
CA ARG A 256 9.52 -14.23 16.01
C ARG A 256 8.28 -13.55 15.45
N ALA A 257 7.73 -12.55 16.15
CA ALA A 257 6.53 -11.89 15.70
C ALA A 257 6.83 -10.95 14.51
N PRO A 258 6.05 -11.00 13.41
CA PRO A 258 6.20 -10.06 12.29
C PRO A 258 6.16 -8.60 12.72
N SER A 259 5.36 -8.28 13.73
CA SER A 259 5.25 -6.91 14.29
C SER A 259 6.54 -6.36 14.86
N GLU A 260 7.46 -7.21 15.33
CA GLU A 260 8.77 -6.77 15.83
C GLU A 260 9.69 -6.25 14.71
N ARG A 261 9.39 -6.61 13.46
CA ARG A 261 10.13 -6.12 12.29
C ARG A 261 9.72 -4.71 11.90
N VAL A 262 8.52 -4.29 12.27
CA VAL A 262 7.96 -2.98 11.88
C VAL A 262 8.77 -1.86 12.54
N ILE A 263 9.19 -0.89 11.73
CA ILE A 263 10.02 0.24 12.18
C ILE A 263 9.26 1.56 12.29
N ASP A 264 8.10 1.65 11.68
CA ASP A 264 7.28 2.86 11.67
C ASP A 264 5.79 2.51 11.55
N VAL A 265 4.93 3.52 11.70
CA VAL A 265 3.49 3.40 11.49
C VAL A 265 3.19 2.94 10.06
N PRO A 266 2.09 2.21 9.85
CA PRO A 266 1.73 1.74 8.52
C PRO A 266 1.49 2.91 7.56
N LEU A 267 1.96 2.75 6.34
CA LEU A 267 1.72 3.68 5.24
C LEU A 267 0.51 3.20 4.43
N SER A 268 -0.45 4.09 4.24
CA SER A 268 -1.58 3.81 3.34
C SER A 268 -1.13 3.91 1.90
N LEU A 269 -1.38 2.86 1.11
CA LEU A 269 -1.11 2.85 -0.32
C LEU A 269 -2.41 2.99 -1.09
N ILE A 270 -2.47 4.07 -1.87
CA ILE A 270 -3.46 4.26 -2.91
C ILE A 270 -2.74 4.07 -4.23
N HIS A 271 -3.01 2.97 -4.93
CA HIS A 271 -2.63 2.82 -6.32
C HIS A 271 -3.67 3.52 -7.19
N ILE A 272 -3.27 4.58 -7.85
CA ILE A 272 -4.06 5.20 -8.92
C ILE A 272 -3.48 4.64 -10.21
N SER A 273 -4.16 3.67 -10.78
CA SER A 273 -3.86 3.13 -12.11
C SER A 273 -4.47 4.00 -13.19
#